data_c67c48325b9f9ed3a74b5f58ea97bb44
#
_entry.id   c67c48325b9f9ed3a74b5f58ea97bb44
#
_cell.length_a   1.000
_cell.length_b   1.000
_cell.length_c   1.000
_cell.angle_alpha   90.00
_cell.angle_beta   90.00
_cell.angle_gamma   90.00
#
_symmetry.space_group_name_H-M   'P 1'
#
loop_
_entity.id
_entity.type
_entity.pdbx_description
1 polymer ?
#
loop_
_entity_poly.entity_id
_entity_poly.type
_entity_poly.pdbx_seq_one_letter_code
_entity_poly.pdbx_strand_id
1 'polypeptide(L)'
;MISRALVLVAASFALAACERSATDDPAPVTPQTAAAIDDTAVASPPPPSAGPSRSSPAKPPLVAEAVVLGEWGKADNRASCAPLAFAATGQARGAPRAADFGGGWGVAFDLPNLRSAYGIAGPGPVAADSAPAEAQRDRLREQWPHFRELTALSQPAFAGYGIEGAAAYPADNPAGRGVNSLAYVRVGGQQCTYNVWSRLGRSHLETLLDALRPVPVE
;
A
#
# COMPACT_ATOMS: atom_id res chain seq x y z
N MET A 1 -3.48 -48.90 27.98
CA MET A 1 -3.72 -47.91 29.04
C MET A 1 -2.48 -47.05 29.19
N ILE A 2 -2.46 -45.84 28.57
CA ILE A 2 -1.31 -44.94 28.60
C ILE A 2 -1.83 -43.61 29.12
N SER A 3 -1.48 -43.26 30.39
CA SER A 3 -1.81 -42.02 31.07
C SER A 3 -1.08 -40.83 30.43
N ARG A 4 -1.82 -39.80 30.02
CA ARG A 4 -1.28 -38.51 29.60
C ARG A 4 -1.23 -37.58 30.81
N ALA A 5 -0.03 -37.20 31.20
CA ALA A 5 0.20 -36.17 32.21
C ALA A 5 0.06 -34.79 31.56
N LEU A 6 -0.81 -33.97 32.15
CA LEU A 6 -1.06 -32.59 31.77
C LEU A 6 -0.08 -31.71 32.57
N VAL A 7 0.85 -31.03 31.91
CA VAL A 7 1.74 -30.03 32.53
C VAL A 7 1.13 -28.65 32.33
N LEU A 8 0.67 -28.05 33.44
CA LEU A 8 0.23 -26.65 33.51
C LEU A 8 1.45 -25.78 33.81
N VAL A 9 1.81 -24.90 32.88
CA VAL A 9 2.80 -23.84 33.08
C VAL A 9 2.05 -22.55 33.40
N ALA A 10 2.16 -22.08 34.64
CA ALA A 10 1.67 -20.78 35.07
C ALA A 10 2.72 -19.72 34.75
N ALA A 11 2.40 -18.76 33.87
CA ALA A 11 3.23 -17.60 33.60
C ALA A 11 2.75 -16.41 34.47
N SER A 12 3.60 -15.98 35.40
CA SER A 12 3.37 -14.79 36.25
C SER A 12 3.78 -13.53 35.49
N PHE A 13 2.84 -12.61 35.28
CA PHE A 13 3.13 -11.28 34.72
C PHE A 13 3.46 -10.32 35.87
N ALA A 14 4.67 -9.76 35.86
CA ALA A 14 5.06 -8.64 36.68
C ALA A 14 4.68 -7.33 35.97
N LEU A 15 3.82 -6.53 36.60
CA LEU A 15 3.55 -5.14 36.18
C LEU A 15 4.68 -4.24 36.70
N ALA A 16 5.42 -3.64 35.79
CA ALA A 16 6.30 -2.51 36.08
C ALA A 16 5.56 -1.21 35.75
N ALA A 17 5.26 -0.43 36.78
CA ALA A 17 4.76 0.93 36.63
C ALA A 17 5.93 1.86 36.35
N CYS A 18 5.89 2.61 35.25
CA CYS A 18 6.79 3.72 35.00
C CYS A 18 6.10 5.04 35.29
N GLU A 19 6.71 5.79 36.23
CA GLU A 19 6.32 7.13 36.65
C GLU A 19 6.50 8.15 35.53
N ARG A 20 5.51 9.05 35.42
CA ARG A 20 5.58 10.25 34.55
C ARG A 20 6.42 11.31 35.23
N SER A 21 7.48 11.76 34.58
CA SER A 21 8.10 13.04 34.89
C SER A 21 7.47 14.15 34.05
N ALA A 22 7.00 15.16 34.77
CA ALA A 22 6.39 16.36 34.21
C ALA A 22 7.45 17.45 33.99
N THR A 23 7.05 18.41 33.18
CA THR A 23 7.51 19.79 33.01
C THR A 23 8.77 20.04 32.22
N ASP A 24 8.54 20.64 31.03
CA ASP A 24 9.26 21.84 30.66
C ASP A 24 8.32 22.79 29.86
N ASP A 25 8.17 24.00 30.39
CA ASP A 25 7.29 25.07 29.94
C ASP A 25 8.10 26.00 29.01
N PRO A 26 7.69 26.28 27.75
CA PRO A 26 8.44 27.22 26.91
C PRO A 26 8.00 28.67 27.18
N ALA A 27 8.98 29.52 27.41
CA ALA A 27 8.86 30.96 27.64
C ALA A 27 8.19 31.73 26.46
N PRO A 28 7.53 32.86 26.76
CA PRO A 28 6.80 33.64 25.73
C PRO A 28 7.74 34.46 24.84
N VAL A 29 7.50 34.37 23.53
CA VAL A 29 8.19 35.20 22.49
C VAL A 29 7.45 36.52 22.34
N THR A 30 8.15 37.63 22.56
CA THR A 30 7.68 39.00 22.37
C THR A 30 7.51 39.31 20.89
N PRO A 31 6.47 40.03 20.45
CA PRO A 31 6.33 40.48 19.06
C PRO A 31 7.20 41.71 18.77
N GLN A 32 8.01 41.60 17.74
CA GLN A 32 8.83 42.71 17.22
C GLN A 32 7.99 43.59 16.27
N THR A 33 7.94 44.85 16.57
CA THR A 33 7.24 45.94 15.85
C THR A 33 7.85 46.13 14.45
N ALA A 34 7.03 46.02 13.40
CA ALA A 34 7.43 46.32 12.03
C ALA A 34 7.35 47.82 11.78
N ALA A 35 8.44 48.41 11.27
CA ALA A 35 8.53 49.76 10.80
C ALA A 35 7.81 49.94 9.46
N ALA A 36 7.08 51.07 9.34
CA ALA A 36 6.42 51.51 8.12
C ALA A 36 7.44 51.88 7.05
N ILE A 37 7.20 51.43 5.82
CA ILE A 37 7.94 51.86 4.63
C ILE A 37 6.98 52.50 3.63
N ASP A 38 7.40 53.64 3.15
CA ASP A 38 6.84 54.66 2.31
C ASP A 38 6.16 54.18 1.01
N ASP A 39 5.07 54.81 0.72
CA ASP A 39 4.16 54.60 -0.42
C ASP A 39 4.73 55.29 -1.67
N THR A 40 5.39 54.57 -2.56
CA THR A 40 5.73 55.05 -3.89
C THR A 40 4.87 54.32 -4.92
N ALA A 41 3.83 55.01 -5.41
CA ALA A 41 2.94 54.53 -6.44
C ALA A 41 3.70 54.28 -7.77
N VAL A 42 4.02 53.01 -8.06
CA VAL A 42 4.47 52.56 -9.37
C VAL A 42 3.27 52.10 -10.18
N ALA A 43 3.07 52.75 -11.33
CA ALA A 43 2.01 52.44 -12.29
C ALA A 43 2.05 50.96 -12.68
N SER A 44 0.92 50.26 -12.47
CA SER A 44 0.77 48.83 -12.86
C SER A 44 0.88 48.66 -14.38
N PRO A 45 1.70 47.74 -14.88
CA PRO A 45 1.67 47.34 -16.29
C PRO A 45 0.34 46.64 -16.62
N PRO A 46 -0.15 46.74 -17.87
CA PRO A 46 -1.38 46.06 -18.29
C PRO A 46 -1.27 44.54 -18.11
N PRO A 47 -2.37 43.87 -17.76
CA PRO A 47 -2.35 42.42 -17.55
C PRO A 47 -1.93 41.71 -18.85
N PRO A 48 -1.04 40.68 -18.77
CA PRO A 48 -0.69 39.88 -19.92
C PRO A 48 -1.93 39.18 -20.46
N SER A 49 -2.16 39.33 -21.78
CA SER A 49 -3.23 38.61 -22.47
C SER A 49 -3.15 37.11 -22.16
N ALA A 50 -4.25 36.55 -21.63
CA ALA A 50 -4.37 35.14 -21.32
C ALA A 50 -4.15 34.34 -22.62
N GLY A 51 -2.94 33.79 -22.78
CA GLY A 51 -2.64 32.82 -23.80
C GLY A 51 -3.52 31.58 -23.64
N PRO A 52 -3.78 30.81 -24.71
CA PRO A 52 -4.59 29.62 -24.62
C PRO A 52 -4.04 28.70 -23.52
N SER A 53 -4.88 28.41 -22.53
CA SER A 53 -4.56 27.45 -21.45
C SER A 53 -4.13 26.14 -22.09
N ARG A 54 -2.85 25.81 -22.00
CA ARG A 54 -2.37 24.49 -22.38
C ARG A 54 -3.00 23.49 -21.42
N SER A 55 -4.00 22.77 -21.90
CA SER A 55 -4.53 21.62 -21.16
C SER A 55 -3.36 20.70 -20.83
N SER A 56 -3.11 20.49 -19.54
CA SER A 56 -2.13 19.51 -19.09
C SER A 56 -2.49 18.16 -19.73
N PRO A 57 -1.52 17.40 -20.26
CA PRO A 57 -1.81 16.09 -20.83
C PRO A 57 -2.49 15.23 -19.77
N ALA A 58 -3.69 14.73 -20.08
CA ALA A 58 -4.43 13.85 -19.19
C ALA A 58 -3.56 12.65 -18.84
N LYS A 59 -3.43 12.35 -17.54
CA LYS A 59 -2.73 11.15 -17.07
C LYS A 59 -3.39 9.92 -17.71
N PRO A 60 -2.62 8.97 -18.27
CA PRO A 60 -3.21 7.79 -18.89
C PRO A 60 -4.05 7.02 -17.85
N PRO A 61 -5.20 6.46 -18.24
CA PRO A 61 -6.07 5.73 -17.33
C PRO A 61 -5.36 4.49 -16.77
N LEU A 62 -5.66 4.15 -15.51
CA LEU A 62 -5.16 2.94 -14.87
C LEU A 62 -5.90 1.70 -15.38
N VAL A 63 -5.25 0.54 -15.32
CA VAL A 63 -5.85 -0.72 -15.78
C VAL A 63 -7.01 -1.10 -14.86
N ALA A 64 -8.18 -1.31 -15.45
CA ALA A 64 -9.42 -1.69 -14.76
C ALA A 64 -9.85 -0.71 -13.64
N GLU A 65 -9.51 0.57 -13.74
CA GLU A 65 -9.77 1.60 -12.73
C GLU A 65 -11.24 1.62 -12.29
N ALA A 66 -12.18 1.59 -13.23
CA ALA A 66 -13.63 1.58 -12.93
C ALA A 66 -14.06 0.35 -12.12
N VAL A 67 -13.47 -0.82 -12.39
CA VAL A 67 -13.75 -2.05 -11.62
C VAL A 67 -13.19 -1.93 -10.21
N VAL A 68 -11.96 -1.41 -10.06
CA VAL A 68 -11.35 -1.15 -8.74
C VAL A 68 -12.21 -0.21 -7.92
N LEU A 69 -12.61 0.92 -8.47
CA LEU A 69 -13.47 1.90 -7.77
C LEU A 69 -14.83 1.32 -7.41
N GLY A 70 -15.45 0.53 -8.32
CA GLY A 70 -16.72 -0.12 -8.07
C GLY A 70 -16.67 -1.15 -6.93
N GLU A 71 -15.60 -1.91 -6.82
CA GLU A 71 -15.42 -2.87 -5.73
C GLU A 71 -15.00 -2.19 -4.43
N TRP A 72 -14.09 -1.22 -4.49
CA TRP A 72 -13.70 -0.43 -3.33
C TRP A 72 -14.88 0.33 -2.70
N GLY A 73 -15.75 0.90 -3.53
CA GLY A 73 -16.94 1.63 -3.05
C GLY A 73 -17.90 0.78 -2.21
N LYS A 74 -17.92 -0.55 -2.41
CA LYS A 74 -18.73 -1.52 -1.66
C LYS A 74 -18.02 -2.09 -0.44
N ALA A 75 -16.69 -1.90 -0.32
CA ALA A 75 -15.90 -2.54 0.70
C ALA A 75 -16.11 -1.92 2.08
N ASP A 76 -16.18 -2.76 3.12
CA ASP A 76 -16.33 -2.33 4.51
C ASP A 76 -15.09 -1.58 5.01
N ASN A 77 -13.92 -1.91 4.46
CA ASN A 77 -12.63 -1.34 4.84
C ASN A 77 -12.20 -0.12 4.02
N ARG A 78 -13.07 0.47 3.20
CA ARG A 78 -12.74 1.59 2.31
C ARG A 78 -12.13 2.81 3.02
N ALA A 79 -12.49 3.05 4.28
CA ALA A 79 -11.96 4.17 5.07
C ALA A 79 -10.49 4.00 5.47
N SER A 80 -9.98 2.77 5.51
CA SER A 80 -8.63 2.43 5.95
C SER A 80 -7.74 1.83 4.87
N CYS A 81 -8.31 1.51 3.71
CA CYS A 81 -7.67 0.80 2.61
C CYS A 81 -8.02 1.48 1.28
N ALA A 82 -7.23 2.45 0.86
CA ALA A 82 -7.46 3.18 -0.39
C ALA A 82 -7.38 2.26 -1.63
N PRO A 83 -8.06 2.62 -2.73
CA PRO A 83 -8.00 1.83 -3.95
C PRO A 83 -6.65 2.00 -4.64
N LEU A 84 -6.07 0.88 -5.06
CA LEU A 84 -4.86 0.82 -5.87
C LEU A 84 -5.16 0.10 -7.18
N ALA A 85 -4.52 0.51 -8.27
CA ALA A 85 -4.60 -0.13 -9.57
C ALA A 85 -3.23 -0.21 -10.24
N PHE A 86 -3.13 -0.99 -11.31
CA PHE A 86 -1.92 -1.08 -12.11
C PHE A 86 -1.90 -0.01 -13.21
N ALA A 87 -0.78 0.67 -13.39
CA ALA A 87 -0.56 1.51 -14.57
C ALA A 87 -0.36 0.66 -15.84
N ALA A 88 0.15 -0.57 -15.67
CA ALA A 88 0.32 -1.56 -16.73
C ALA A 88 0.36 -2.96 -16.13
N THR A 89 0.04 -3.99 -16.93
CA THR A 89 0.11 -5.40 -16.54
C THR A 89 1.14 -6.17 -17.37
N GLY A 90 2.21 -5.50 -17.80
CA GLY A 90 3.20 -6.08 -18.70
C GLY A 90 2.58 -6.50 -20.03
N GLN A 91 2.93 -7.70 -20.49
CA GLN A 91 2.34 -8.28 -21.70
C GLN A 91 1.04 -9.05 -21.45
N ALA A 92 0.68 -9.30 -20.18
CA ALA A 92 -0.51 -10.04 -19.81
C ALA A 92 -1.77 -9.15 -19.87
N ARG A 93 -2.67 -9.47 -20.82
CA ARG A 93 -3.94 -8.75 -21.01
C ARG A 93 -5.08 -9.60 -20.50
N GLY A 94 -5.22 -9.70 -19.15
CA GLY A 94 -6.32 -10.41 -18.51
C GLY A 94 -7.62 -9.61 -18.52
N ALA A 95 -8.75 -10.29 -18.59
CA ALA A 95 -10.07 -9.70 -18.40
C ALA A 95 -10.28 -9.42 -16.90
N PRO A 96 -10.53 -8.16 -16.48
CA PRO A 96 -10.73 -7.82 -15.09
C PRO A 96 -12.11 -8.26 -14.60
N ARG A 97 -12.20 -8.73 -13.38
CA ARG A 97 -13.44 -9.01 -12.67
C ARG A 97 -13.32 -8.72 -11.19
N ALA A 98 -14.46 -8.51 -10.55
CA ALA A 98 -14.58 -8.48 -9.09
C ALA A 98 -14.06 -9.78 -8.46
N ALA A 99 -13.40 -9.65 -7.32
CA ALA A 99 -12.99 -10.77 -6.48
C ALA A 99 -13.39 -10.50 -5.04
N ASP A 100 -13.89 -11.53 -4.36
CA ASP A 100 -14.31 -11.44 -2.97
C ASP A 100 -13.10 -11.64 -2.03
N PHE A 101 -12.98 -10.74 -1.06
CA PHE A 101 -11.93 -10.75 -0.03
C PHE A 101 -12.51 -10.43 1.36
N GLY A 102 -13.61 -11.06 1.72
CA GLY A 102 -14.13 -11.03 3.09
C GLY A 102 -14.40 -9.63 3.64
N GLY A 103 -15.21 -8.83 2.92
CA GLY A 103 -15.55 -7.44 3.30
C GLY A 103 -14.55 -6.38 2.80
N GLY A 104 -13.44 -6.79 2.19
CA GLY A 104 -12.54 -5.92 1.45
C GLY A 104 -12.89 -5.82 -0.03
N TRP A 105 -11.98 -5.26 -0.81
CA TRP A 105 -12.13 -5.15 -2.26
C TRP A 105 -11.05 -5.97 -2.98
N GLY A 106 -11.33 -6.40 -4.19
CA GLY A 106 -10.34 -7.08 -5.01
C GLY A 106 -10.72 -7.10 -6.47
N VAL A 107 -9.69 -7.11 -7.32
CA VAL A 107 -9.81 -7.27 -8.77
C VAL A 107 -8.86 -8.36 -9.22
N ALA A 108 -9.43 -9.41 -9.78
CA ALA A 108 -8.69 -10.49 -10.41
C ALA A 108 -8.74 -10.32 -11.94
N PHE A 109 -7.68 -10.75 -12.59
CA PHE A 109 -7.57 -10.76 -14.05
C PHE A 109 -7.50 -12.20 -14.55
N ASP A 110 -8.43 -12.56 -15.42
CA ASP A 110 -8.53 -13.88 -16.01
C ASP A 110 -7.87 -13.90 -17.39
N LEU A 111 -7.02 -14.89 -17.63
CA LEU A 111 -6.49 -15.20 -18.96
C LEU A 111 -7.25 -16.39 -19.56
N PRO A 112 -7.18 -16.61 -20.88
CA PRO A 112 -7.68 -17.83 -21.47
C PRO A 112 -7.10 -19.07 -20.72
N ASN A 113 -7.99 -19.92 -20.22
CA ASN A 113 -7.66 -21.15 -19.46
C ASN A 113 -6.93 -20.93 -18.13
N LEU A 114 -6.81 -19.70 -17.63
CA LEU A 114 -6.19 -19.41 -16.33
C LEU A 114 -6.99 -18.35 -15.56
N ARG A 115 -7.95 -18.80 -14.76
CA ARG A 115 -8.73 -17.93 -13.88
C ARG A 115 -7.85 -17.35 -12.78
N SER A 116 -8.08 -16.09 -12.41
CA SER A 116 -7.28 -15.35 -11.41
C SER A 116 -5.78 -15.45 -11.70
N ALA A 117 -5.39 -15.25 -12.95
CA ALA A 117 -4.00 -15.32 -13.38
C ALA A 117 -3.12 -14.34 -12.59
N TYR A 118 -3.64 -13.18 -12.27
CA TYR A 118 -3.02 -12.16 -11.41
C TYR A 118 -4.10 -11.22 -10.85
N GLY A 119 -3.71 -10.36 -9.92
CA GLY A 119 -4.65 -9.39 -9.37
C GLY A 119 -4.09 -8.62 -8.18
N ILE A 120 -4.99 -7.82 -7.61
CA ILE A 120 -4.77 -7.01 -6.41
C ILE A 120 -6.01 -7.02 -5.53
N ALA A 121 -5.80 -6.98 -4.23
CA ALA A 121 -6.84 -6.82 -3.25
C ALA A 121 -6.40 -5.96 -2.07
N GLY A 122 -7.36 -5.19 -1.51
CA GLY A 122 -7.32 -4.70 -0.14
C GLY A 122 -8.24 -5.59 0.69
N PRO A 123 -7.71 -6.65 1.35
CA PRO A 123 -8.51 -7.61 2.08
C PRO A 123 -9.40 -6.95 3.14
N GLY A 124 -10.46 -7.63 3.55
CA GLY A 124 -11.39 -7.19 4.59
C GLY A 124 -10.74 -6.86 5.93
N PRO A 125 -11.50 -6.64 6.99
CA PRO A 125 -10.98 -6.13 8.26
C PRO A 125 -9.84 -7.00 8.78
N VAL A 126 -8.62 -6.52 8.63
CA VAL A 126 -7.42 -7.07 9.27
C VAL A 126 -7.12 -6.14 10.45
N ALA A 127 -6.73 -6.69 11.59
CA ALA A 127 -6.31 -5.88 12.72
C ALA A 127 -5.27 -4.85 12.26
N ALA A 128 -5.53 -3.58 12.55
CA ALA A 128 -4.62 -2.51 12.18
C ALA A 128 -3.23 -2.79 12.79
N ASP A 129 -2.22 -2.80 11.96
CA ASP A 129 -0.85 -2.89 12.43
C ASP A 129 -0.38 -1.50 12.84
N SER A 130 -0.39 -1.24 14.16
CA SER A 130 0.03 0.03 14.76
C SER A 130 1.54 0.15 14.97
N ALA A 131 2.32 -0.86 14.60
CA ALA A 131 3.77 -0.80 14.72
C ALA A 131 4.34 0.32 13.83
N PRO A 132 5.47 0.96 14.22
CA PRO A 132 6.18 1.91 13.38
C PRO A 132 6.51 1.31 12.00
N ALA A 133 6.54 2.15 10.96
CA ALA A 133 6.77 1.71 9.58
C ALA A 133 8.06 0.91 9.41
N GLU A 134 9.12 1.29 10.15
CA GLU A 134 10.41 0.58 10.14
C GLU A 134 10.28 -0.85 10.69
N ALA A 135 9.56 -1.01 11.80
CA ALA A 135 9.32 -2.34 12.38
C ALA A 135 8.47 -3.23 11.45
N GLN A 136 7.49 -2.64 10.75
CA GLN A 136 6.72 -3.37 9.73
C GLN A 136 7.60 -3.77 8.54
N ARG A 137 8.50 -2.88 8.09
CA ARG A 137 9.45 -3.13 7.01
C ARG A 137 10.39 -4.27 7.38
N ASP A 138 10.96 -4.24 8.57
CA ASP A 138 11.91 -5.25 9.04
C ASP A 138 11.24 -6.62 9.14
N ARG A 139 10.02 -6.70 9.69
CA ARG A 139 9.25 -7.95 9.73
C ARG A 139 8.99 -8.53 8.34
N LEU A 140 8.57 -7.70 7.36
CA LEU A 140 8.36 -8.18 5.99
C LEU A 140 9.67 -8.65 5.35
N ARG A 141 10.77 -7.97 5.63
CA ARG A 141 12.10 -8.33 5.13
C ARG A 141 12.61 -9.64 5.73
N GLU A 142 12.30 -9.92 6.99
CA GLU A 142 12.64 -11.18 7.65
C GLU A 142 11.72 -12.34 7.25
N GLN A 143 10.43 -12.04 7.08
CA GLN A 143 9.42 -13.06 6.78
C GLN A 143 9.46 -13.53 5.34
N TRP A 144 9.76 -12.65 4.38
CA TRP A 144 9.65 -12.93 2.96
C TRP A 144 11.02 -13.06 2.29
N PRO A 145 11.20 -14.03 1.36
CA PRO A 145 12.49 -14.27 0.70
C PRO A 145 12.91 -13.13 -0.23
N HIS A 146 11.97 -12.30 -0.66
CA HIS A 146 12.21 -11.13 -1.49
C HIS A 146 11.55 -9.90 -0.88
N PHE A 147 12.18 -8.74 -1.07
CA PHE A 147 11.71 -7.47 -0.58
C PHE A 147 11.92 -6.36 -1.61
N ARG A 148 11.00 -5.37 -1.67
CA ARG A 148 11.08 -4.25 -2.60
C ARG A 148 10.47 -2.99 -1.98
N GLU A 149 11.15 -1.85 -2.16
CA GLU A 149 10.56 -0.52 -1.93
C GLU A 149 9.70 -0.12 -3.14
N LEU A 150 8.56 0.53 -2.89
CA LEU A 150 7.59 0.92 -3.91
C LEU A 150 7.50 2.45 -4.01
N THR A 151 8.44 3.05 -4.73
CA THR A 151 8.63 4.51 -4.77
C THR A 151 7.49 5.29 -5.45
N ALA A 152 6.63 4.61 -6.20
CA ALA A 152 5.49 5.22 -6.89
C ALA A 152 4.23 5.38 -6.01
N LEU A 153 4.29 4.90 -4.75
CA LEU A 153 3.20 4.98 -3.77
C LEU A 153 3.57 5.95 -2.64
N SER A 154 2.59 6.30 -1.80
CA SER A 154 2.81 7.12 -0.60
C SER A 154 3.79 6.44 0.34
N GLN A 155 4.84 7.14 0.71
CA GLN A 155 5.91 6.59 1.53
C GLN A 155 5.58 6.58 3.05
N PRO A 156 6.07 5.61 3.81
CA PRO A 156 6.85 4.47 3.34
C PRO A 156 5.96 3.44 2.63
N ALA A 157 6.41 2.92 1.49
CA ALA A 157 5.70 1.87 0.76
C ALA A 157 6.67 0.75 0.36
N PHE A 158 6.31 -0.48 0.68
CA PHE A 158 7.17 -1.64 0.49
C PHE A 158 6.37 -2.94 0.35
N ALA A 159 7.00 -3.94 -0.25
CA ALA A 159 6.45 -5.26 -0.46
C ALA A 159 7.42 -6.36 -0.01
N GLY A 160 6.90 -7.34 0.73
CA GLY A 160 7.54 -8.64 0.91
C GLY A 160 6.87 -9.66 0.00
N TYR A 161 7.62 -10.49 -0.72
CA TYR A 161 7.05 -11.43 -1.68
C TYR A 161 7.84 -12.72 -1.85
N GLY A 162 7.14 -13.75 -2.33
CA GLY A 162 7.64 -15.09 -2.58
C GLY A 162 6.54 -15.96 -3.16
N ILE A 163 6.56 -17.25 -2.86
CA ILE A 163 5.43 -18.15 -3.08
C ILE A 163 4.42 -17.92 -1.94
N GLU A 164 3.16 -18.19 -2.19
CA GLU A 164 2.10 -18.18 -1.19
C GLU A 164 2.53 -18.90 0.10
N GLY A 165 2.26 -18.25 1.25
CA GLY A 165 2.76 -18.72 2.56
C GLY A 165 4.19 -18.25 2.91
N ALA A 166 4.75 -17.27 2.20
CA ALA A 166 6.10 -16.72 2.38
C ALA A 166 7.23 -17.71 2.08
N ALA A 167 6.96 -18.73 1.25
CA ALA A 167 7.99 -19.68 0.83
C ALA A 167 8.91 -19.11 -0.24
N ALA A 168 10.17 -19.52 -0.23
CA ALA A 168 11.12 -19.19 -1.29
C ALA A 168 10.82 -19.98 -2.58
N TYR A 169 11.17 -19.38 -3.73
CA TYR A 169 11.09 -20.11 -5.00
C TYR A 169 12.07 -21.30 -5.00
N PRO A 170 11.65 -22.45 -5.55
CA PRO A 170 12.54 -23.61 -5.64
C PRO A 170 13.80 -23.30 -6.47
N ALA A 171 14.92 -23.92 -6.12
CA ALA A 171 16.19 -23.69 -6.82
C ALA A 171 16.13 -24.09 -8.31
N ASP A 172 15.32 -25.09 -8.64
CA ASP A 172 15.05 -25.55 -10.01
C ASP A 172 13.97 -24.74 -10.73
N ASN A 173 13.23 -23.90 -9.99
CA ASN A 173 12.21 -22.98 -10.54
C ASN A 173 12.32 -21.55 -9.95
N PRO A 174 13.46 -20.86 -10.07
CA PRO A 174 13.65 -19.53 -9.49
C PRO A 174 12.76 -18.45 -10.12
N ALA A 175 12.23 -18.73 -11.31
CA ALA A 175 11.27 -17.86 -11.99
C ALA A 175 9.84 -18.03 -11.46
N GLY A 176 9.54 -19.02 -10.63
CA GLY A 176 8.22 -19.24 -10.05
C GLY A 176 7.12 -19.53 -11.08
N ARG A 177 7.45 -20.16 -12.20
CA ARG A 177 6.46 -20.47 -13.25
C ARG A 177 5.48 -21.52 -12.74
N GLY A 178 4.18 -21.29 -12.97
CA GLY A 178 3.12 -22.24 -12.59
C GLY A 178 2.79 -22.27 -11.09
N VAL A 179 3.50 -21.49 -10.25
CA VAL A 179 3.18 -21.36 -8.82
C VAL A 179 2.50 -20.02 -8.53
N ASN A 180 1.76 -19.94 -7.44
CA ASN A 180 1.12 -18.71 -7.03
C ASN A 180 2.14 -17.81 -6.30
N SER A 181 2.66 -16.82 -7.00
CA SER A 181 3.50 -15.78 -6.41
C SER A 181 2.61 -14.76 -5.72
N LEU A 182 2.92 -14.41 -4.47
CA LEU A 182 2.14 -13.49 -3.64
C LEU A 182 3.07 -12.43 -3.04
N ALA A 183 2.60 -11.20 -3.02
CA ALA A 183 3.21 -10.08 -2.31
C ALA A 183 2.24 -9.50 -1.28
N TYR A 184 2.74 -9.21 -0.08
CA TYR A 184 2.11 -8.34 0.88
C TYR A 184 2.70 -6.95 0.74
N VAL A 185 1.81 -5.96 0.55
CA VAL A 185 2.19 -4.57 0.28
C VAL A 185 1.68 -3.68 1.39
N ARG A 186 2.57 -2.84 1.92
CA ARG A 186 2.24 -1.75 2.86
C ARG A 186 2.41 -0.43 2.16
N VAL A 187 1.53 0.52 2.47
CA VAL A 187 1.53 1.87 1.87
C VAL A 187 1.37 2.90 2.97
N GLY A 188 2.18 3.93 2.96
CA GLY A 188 2.15 5.01 3.93
C GLY A 188 0.77 5.69 4.02
N GLY A 189 0.33 5.93 5.25
CA GLY A 189 -1.00 6.48 5.52
C GLY A 189 -2.16 5.49 5.43
N GLN A 190 -1.91 4.21 5.03
CA GLN A 190 -2.92 3.17 4.95
C GLN A 190 -2.83 2.22 6.14
N GLN A 191 -3.98 1.74 6.62
CA GLN A 191 -4.06 0.78 7.73
C GLN A 191 -4.25 -0.67 7.26
N CYS A 192 -4.34 -0.90 5.97
CA CYS A 192 -4.47 -2.24 5.41
C CYS A 192 -3.16 -2.78 4.84
N THR A 193 -3.10 -4.10 4.69
CA THR A 193 -2.05 -4.79 3.94
C THR A 193 -2.67 -5.27 2.64
N TYR A 194 -2.16 -4.78 1.52
CA TYR A 194 -2.65 -5.21 0.20
C TYR A 194 -2.02 -6.54 -0.20
N ASN A 195 -2.77 -7.34 -0.93
CA ASN A 195 -2.31 -8.55 -1.58
C ASN A 195 -2.17 -8.30 -3.09
N VAL A 196 -1.00 -8.58 -3.64
CA VAL A 196 -0.78 -8.63 -5.09
C VAL A 196 -0.31 -10.02 -5.44
N TRP A 197 -0.93 -10.66 -6.42
CA TRP A 197 -0.56 -12.02 -6.81
C TRP A 197 -0.34 -12.16 -8.30
N SER A 198 0.45 -13.17 -8.66
CA SER A 198 0.64 -13.61 -10.04
C SER A 198 0.92 -15.11 -10.11
N ARG A 199 0.25 -15.78 -11.04
CA ARG A 199 0.51 -17.18 -11.43
C ARG A 199 1.40 -17.28 -12.67
N LEU A 200 1.86 -16.12 -13.18
CA LEU A 200 2.71 -16.02 -14.38
C LEU A 200 4.21 -15.97 -14.02
N GLY A 201 4.54 -16.14 -12.74
CA GLY A 201 5.90 -16.17 -12.24
C GLY A 201 6.33 -14.87 -11.56
N ARG A 202 7.53 -14.92 -10.95
CA ARG A 202 8.11 -13.85 -10.14
C ARG A 202 8.27 -12.54 -10.91
N SER A 203 8.85 -12.61 -12.10
CA SER A 203 9.08 -11.41 -12.92
C SER A 203 7.80 -10.66 -13.26
N HIS A 204 6.69 -11.37 -13.49
CA HIS A 204 5.40 -10.73 -13.71
C HIS A 204 4.86 -10.10 -12.43
N LEU A 205 4.98 -10.76 -11.26
CA LEU A 205 4.62 -10.16 -9.98
C LEU A 205 5.41 -8.86 -9.74
N GLU A 206 6.71 -8.88 -9.97
CA GLU A 206 7.58 -7.69 -9.83
C GLU A 206 7.15 -6.55 -10.77
N THR A 207 6.77 -6.87 -12.01
CA THR A 207 6.20 -5.90 -12.96
C THR A 207 4.91 -5.27 -12.43
N LEU A 208 4.04 -6.07 -11.83
CA LEU A 208 2.80 -5.57 -11.20
C LEU A 208 3.08 -4.65 -10.01
N LEU A 209 4.04 -5.02 -9.15
CA LEU A 209 4.44 -4.20 -8.00
C LEU A 209 4.98 -2.83 -8.44
N ASP A 210 5.82 -2.78 -9.47
CA ASP A 210 6.36 -1.53 -10.02
C ASP A 210 5.26 -0.68 -10.71
N ALA A 211 4.20 -1.32 -11.18
CA ALA A 211 3.08 -0.67 -11.85
C ALA A 211 1.98 -0.18 -10.90
N LEU A 212 2.06 -0.45 -9.59
CA LEU A 212 1.05 -0.01 -8.62
C LEU A 212 0.95 1.52 -8.55
N ARG A 213 -0.27 2.03 -8.57
CA ARG A 213 -0.59 3.46 -8.43
C ARG A 213 -1.84 3.64 -7.57
N PRO A 214 -1.92 4.73 -6.79
CA PRO A 214 -3.17 5.10 -6.14
C PRO A 214 -4.20 5.50 -7.20
N VAL A 215 -5.43 5.06 -6.99
CA VAL A 215 -6.58 5.51 -7.79
C VAL A 215 -7.13 6.78 -7.14
N PRO A 216 -7.29 7.89 -7.88
CA PRO A 216 -7.93 9.09 -7.37
C PRO A 216 -9.37 8.80 -6.94
N VAL A 217 -9.75 9.28 -5.75
CA VAL A 217 -11.12 9.22 -5.24
C VAL A 217 -11.61 10.65 -5.16
N GLU A 218 -12.66 10.98 -5.89
CA GLU A 218 -13.33 12.29 -5.86
C GLU A 218 -14.27 12.41 -4.64
#